data_7f04a020d6e9ab1f3c349d29abaa213c
#
_entry.id   7f04a020d6e9ab1f3c349d29abaa213c
#
_cell.length_a   1.000
_cell.length_b   1.000
_cell.length_c   1.000
_cell.angle_alpha   90.00
_cell.angle_beta   90.00
_cell.angle_gamma   90.00
#
_symmetry.space_group_name_H-M   'P 1'
#
loop_
_entity.id
_entity.type
_entity.pdbx_description
1 polymer ?
#
loop_
_entity_poly.entity_id
_entity_poly.type
_entity_poly.pdbx_seq_one_letter_code
_entity_poly.pdbx_strand_id
1 'polypeptide(L)'
;MKDVLYSTFCALMKFFSLIISPSISYFLSTKRKTLRSLWLKNFIGKCGKKVFFGDDIIMINHHNMIIGDNVVIDDSCMITPIEDGVIDIKSNCHIGRFCHITALKRITLGENCLLGQHVTITDNSHGDITFEAMSTPPIQRPITSRGGITIGKNVWIGENAVILQDITIGDGCIIGAGSIVTKDIPAYSVAVGNPARVIKQLENK
;
A
#
# COMPACT_ATOMS: atom_id res chain seq x y z
N MET A 1 11.66 -37.81 -24.97
CA MET A 1 10.96 -36.68 -25.58
C MET A 1 10.96 -35.44 -24.69
N LYS A 2 10.62 -35.52 -23.36
CA LYS A 2 10.67 -34.40 -22.41
C LYS A 2 12.08 -33.82 -22.23
N ASP A 3 13.12 -34.67 -22.12
CA ASP A 3 14.51 -34.25 -21.91
C ASP A 3 15.09 -33.52 -23.14
N VAL A 4 14.73 -33.95 -24.35
CA VAL A 4 15.16 -33.26 -25.58
C VAL A 4 14.49 -31.89 -25.69
N LEU A 5 13.22 -31.78 -25.34
CA LEU A 5 12.49 -30.51 -25.31
C LEU A 5 13.11 -29.53 -24.29
N TYR A 6 13.43 -30.04 -23.11
CA TYR A 6 14.08 -29.27 -22.06
C TYR A 6 15.49 -28.79 -22.46
N SER A 7 16.31 -29.67 -23.04
CA SER A 7 17.67 -29.30 -23.48
C SER A 7 17.65 -28.27 -24.62
N THR A 8 16.71 -28.39 -25.56
CA THR A 8 16.49 -27.41 -26.64
C THR A 8 16.06 -26.07 -26.09
N PHE A 9 15.15 -26.05 -25.09
CA PHE A 9 14.72 -24.84 -24.41
C PHE A 9 15.89 -24.17 -23.67
N CYS A 10 16.72 -24.92 -22.95
CA CYS A 10 17.89 -24.40 -22.28
C CYS A 10 18.92 -23.81 -23.26
N ALA A 11 19.14 -24.42 -24.40
CA ALA A 11 20.02 -23.90 -25.45
C ALA A 11 19.48 -22.57 -26.03
N LEU A 12 18.17 -22.51 -26.27
CA LEU A 12 17.49 -21.30 -26.73
C LEU A 12 17.63 -20.16 -25.70
N MET A 13 17.42 -20.45 -24.43
CA MET A 13 17.56 -19.47 -23.35
C MET A 13 19.01 -18.97 -23.20
N LYS A 14 20.00 -19.83 -23.36
CA LYS A 14 21.43 -19.42 -23.44
C LYS A 14 21.69 -18.48 -24.60
N PHE A 15 21.15 -18.78 -25.78
CA PHE A 15 21.25 -17.90 -26.94
C PHE A 15 20.62 -16.52 -26.67
N PHE A 16 19.40 -16.50 -26.12
CA PHE A 16 18.75 -15.22 -25.75
C PHE A 16 19.54 -14.44 -24.69
N SER A 17 20.18 -15.11 -23.73
CA SER A 17 20.99 -14.43 -22.71
C SER A 17 22.26 -13.76 -23.26
N LEU A 18 22.73 -14.17 -24.43
CA LEU A 18 23.84 -13.50 -25.13
C LEU A 18 23.40 -12.19 -25.82
N ILE A 19 22.12 -12.10 -26.18
CA ILE A 19 21.56 -10.95 -26.91
C ILE A 19 20.89 -9.98 -25.93
N ILE A 20 20.17 -10.50 -24.92
CA ILE A 20 19.41 -9.69 -23.96
C ILE A 20 20.12 -9.76 -22.61
N SER A 21 20.97 -8.79 -22.33
CA SER A 21 21.58 -8.65 -21.00
C SER A 21 20.54 -8.37 -19.92
N PRO A 22 20.80 -8.72 -18.65
CA PRO A 22 19.91 -8.35 -17.51
C PRO A 22 19.57 -6.86 -17.48
N SER A 23 20.50 -5.98 -17.88
CA SER A 23 20.28 -4.53 -17.94
C SER A 23 19.25 -4.14 -19.01
N ILE A 24 19.30 -4.78 -20.19
CA ILE A 24 18.31 -4.55 -21.26
C ILE A 24 16.93 -5.06 -20.81
N SER A 25 16.88 -6.24 -20.20
CA SER A 25 15.64 -6.80 -19.65
C SER A 25 15.02 -5.87 -18.60
N TYR A 26 15.83 -5.35 -17.69
CA TYR A 26 15.40 -4.37 -16.68
C TYR A 26 14.86 -3.08 -17.33
N PHE A 27 15.59 -2.54 -18.32
CA PHE A 27 15.18 -1.35 -19.06
C PHE A 27 13.82 -1.54 -19.75
N LEU A 28 13.63 -2.66 -20.46
CA LEU A 28 12.38 -2.99 -21.13
C LEU A 28 11.22 -3.15 -20.13
N SER A 29 11.46 -3.81 -19.00
CA SER A 29 10.49 -3.94 -17.92
C SER A 29 10.07 -2.56 -17.38
N THR A 30 11.02 -1.68 -17.12
CA THR A 30 10.74 -0.32 -16.64
C THR A 30 9.91 0.48 -17.65
N LYS A 31 10.24 0.40 -18.96
CA LYS A 31 9.46 1.06 -20.01
C LYS A 31 8.04 0.51 -20.10
N ARG A 32 7.87 -0.81 -19.99
CA ARG A 32 6.56 -1.45 -19.94
C ARG A 32 5.73 -0.95 -18.75
N LYS A 33 6.32 -0.90 -17.55
CA LYS A 33 5.67 -0.38 -16.33
C LYS A 33 5.26 1.09 -16.49
N THR A 34 6.11 1.91 -17.12
CA THR A 34 5.79 3.32 -17.40
C THR A 34 4.59 3.45 -18.32
N LEU A 35 4.56 2.73 -19.45
CA LEU A 35 3.43 2.75 -20.38
C LEU A 35 2.13 2.28 -19.71
N ARG A 36 2.22 1.20 -18.91
CA ARG A 36 1.07 0.71 -18.15
C ARG A 36 0.57 1.75 -17.14
N SER A 37 1.47 2.44 -16.45
CA SER A 37 1.10 3.50 -15.51
C SER A 37 0.38 4.66 -16.20
N LEU A 38 0.84 5.06 -17.39
CA LEU A 38 0.15 6.07 -18.21
C LEU A 38 -1.25 5.64 -18.65
N TRP A 39 -1.47 4.36 -18.85
CA TRP A 39 -2.78 3.81 -19.18
C TRP A 39 -3.68 3.70 -17.93
N LEU A 40 -3.19 3.12 -16.84
CA LEU A 40 -3.94 2.89 -15.61
C LEU A 40 -4.46 4.18 -14.96
N LYS A 41 -3.67 5.26 -15.00
CA LYS A 41 -4.07 6.54 -14.40
C LYS A 41 -5.40 7.10 -14.92
N ASN A 42 -5.82 6.71 -16.14
CA ASN A 42 -7.08 7.18 -16.73
C ASN A 42 -8.32 6.55 -16.07
N PHE A 43 -8.15 5.49 -15.29
CA PHE A 43 -9.23 4.81 -14.56
C PHE A 43 -9.34 5.27 -13.10
N ILE A 44 -8.33 5.98 -12.59
CA ILE A 44 -8.32 6.52 -11.23
C ILE A 44 -9.22 7.77 -11.19
N GLY A 45 -10.01 7.90 -10.12
CA GLY A 45 -10.95 9.02 -9.99
C GLY A 45 -10.29 10.39 -10.12
N LYS A 46 -9.14 10.61 -9.44
CA LYS A 46 -8.24 11.75 -9.66
C LYS A 46 -6.81 11.29 -9.59
N CYS A 47 -6.02 11.53 -10.62
CA CYS A 47 -4.62 11.10 -10.67
C CYS A 47 -3.71 12.23 -11.15
N GLY A 48 -2.69 12.50 -10.36
CA GLY A 48 -1.69 13.54 -10.61
C GLY A 48 -0.69 13.18 -11.71
N LYS A 49 0.37 13.98 -11.80
CA LYS A 49 1.47 13.80 -12.74
C LYS A 49 2.52 12.86 -12.15
N LYS A 50 3.26 12.16 -13.02
CA LYS A 50 4.39 11.28 -12.65
C LYS A 50 4.01 10.22 -11.59
N VAL A 51 2.81 9.65 -11.70
CA VAL A 51 2.39 8.51 -10.89
C VAL A 51 2.89 7.24 -11.55
N PHE A 52 3.53 6.38 -10.76
CA PHE A 52 4.08 5.10 -11.19
C PHE A 52 3.38 3.95 -10.48
N PHE A 53 2.94 2.97 -11.26
CA PHE A 53 2.34 1.72 -10.76
C PHE A 53 3.23 0.54 -11.11
N GLY A 54 3.65 -0.20 -10.11
CA GLY A 54 4.37 -1.46 -10.22
C GLY A 54 3.57 -2.57 -10.91
N ASP A 55 4.13 -3.76 -11.01
CA ASP A 55 3.44 -4.94 -11.57
C ASP A 55 2.47 -5.55 -10.54
N ASP A 56 1.50 -6.34 -11.02
CA ASP A 56 0.57 -7.15 -10.23
C ASP A 56 -0.20 -6.36 -9.15
N ILE A 57 -0.48 -5.08 -9.41
CA ILE A 57 -1.28 -4.25 -8.51
C ILE A 57 -2.76 -4.59 -8.70
N ILE A 58 -3.43 -4.86 -7.57
CA ILE A 58 -4.88 -5.04 -7.50
C ILE A 58 -5.53 -3.74 -7.05
N MET A 59 -6.38 -3.17 -7.90
CA MET A 59 -7.18 -1.98 -7.59
C MET A 59 -8.65 -2.28 -7.90
N ILE A 60 -9.48 -2.21 -6.86
CA ILE A 60 -10.95 -2.34 -6.98
C ILE A 60 -11.54 -0.98 -6.65
N ASN A 61 -12.64 -0.58 -7.30
CA ASN A 61 -13.28 0.73 -7.13
C ASN A 61 -12.29 1.90 -7.27
N HIS A 62 -11.37 1.79 -8.21
CA HIS A 62 -10.31 2.76 -8.47
C HIS A 62 -10.81 4.19 -8.76
N HIS A 63 -12.08 4.36 -9.14
CA HIS A 63 -12.72 5.67 -9.29
C HIS A 63 -12.88 6.42 -7.96
N ASN A 64 -12.85 5.73 -6.82
CA ASN A 64 -12.85 6.31 -5.47
C ASN A 64 -11.43 6.57 -4.93
N MET A 65 -10.43 6.52 -5.81
CA MET A 65 -9.04 6.85 -5.45
C MET A 65 -8.68 8.26 -5.90
N ILE A 66 -7.94 8.97 -5.06
CA ILE A 66 -7.34 10.27 -5.33
C ILE A 66 -5.84 10.12 -5.12
N ILE A 67 -5.05 10.35 -6.16
CA ILE A 67 -3.60 10.19 -6.12
C ILE A 67 -2.96 11.50 -6.56
N GLY A 68 -2.08 12.05 -5.74
CA GLY A 68 -1.31 13.27 -5.98
C GLY A 68 -0.18 13.09 -7.01
N ASP A 69 0.66 14.10 -7.13
CA ASP A 69 1.81 14.09 -8.02
C ASP A 69 2.99 13.28 -7.44
N ASN A 70 3.84 12.72 -8.31
CA ASN A 70 5.07 12.01 -7.94
C ASN A 70 4.84 10.85 -6.96
N VAL A 71 3.73 10.11 -7.08
CA VAL A 71 3.43 8.95 -6.24
C VAL A 71 3.97 7.69 -6.90
N VAL A 72 4.66 6.87 -6.10
CA VAL A 72 5.13 5.54 -6.50
C VAL A 72 4.37 4.49 -5.69
N ILE A 73 3.78 3.52 -6.39
CA ILE A 73 3.17 2.34 -5.82
C ILE A 73 3.90 1.14 -6.40
N ASP A 74 4.64 0.44 -5.56
CA ASP A 74 5.46 -0.70 -5.97
C ASP A 74 4.64 -1.96 -6.31
N ASP A 75 5.34 -3.00 -6.74
CA ASP A 75 4.75 -4.24 -7.22
C ASP A 75 3.87 -4.94 -6.15
N SER A 76 2.84 -5.65 -6.61
CA SER A 76 1.99 -6.54 -5.81
C SER A 76 1.23 -5.86 -4.66
N CYS A 77 0.99 -4.58 -4.77
CA CYS A 77 0.14 -3.85 -3.83
C CYS A 77 -1.35 -4.13 -4.10
N MET A 78 -2.14 -4.14 -3.03
CA MET A 78 -3.60 -4.21 -3.09
C MET A 78 -4.18 -2.92 -2.50
N ILE A 79 -4.88 -2.14 -3.33
CA ILE A 79 -5.45 -0.84 -2.94
C ILE A 79 -6.93 -0.84 -3.33
N THR A 80 -7.78 -0.97 -2.31
CA THR A 80 -9.19 -1.30 -2.54
C THR A 80 -10.13 -0.45 -1.68
N PRO A 81 -10.64 0.66 -2.21
CA PRO A 81 -11.86 1.25 -1.66
C PRO A 81 -13.00 0.24 -1.69
N ILE A 82 -13.74 0.10 -0.60
CA ILE A 82 -14.91 -0.77 -0.45
C ILE A 82 -16.14 0.13 -0.52
N GLU A 83 -17.14 -0.23 -1.31
CA GLU A 83 -18.39 0.55 -1.48
C GLU A 83 -18.07 2.02 -1.85
N ASP A 84 -18.48 2.97 -1.03
CA ASP A 84 -18.24 4.41 -1.19
C ASP A 84 -16.96 4.89 -0.48
N GLY A 85 -16.15 3.96 0.04
CA GLY A 85 -14.87 4.26 0.68
C GLY A 85 -13.92 5.02 -0.24
N VAL A 86 -13.06 5.85 0.33
CA VAL A 86 -12.13 6.71 -0.42
C VAL A 86 -10.71 6.50 0.05
N ILE A 87 -9.78 6.33 -0.88
CA ILE A 87 -8.34 6.33 -0.61
C ILE A 87 -7.72 7.57 -1.26
N ASP A 88 -7.14 8.43 -0.43
CA ASP A 88 -6.59 9.73 -0.80
C ASP A 88 -5.09 9.77 -0.47
N ILE A 89 -4.24 9.59 -1.49
CA ILE A 89 -2.78 9.59 -1.37
C ILE A 89 -2.26 10.91 -1.90
N LYS A 90 -1.67 11.72 -1.02
CA LYS A 90 -1.10 13.02 -1.40
C LYS A 90 0.23 12.87 -2.15
N SER A 91 0.78 13.98 -2.60
CA SER A 91 1.97 14.01 -3.45
C SER A 91 3.23 13.50 -2.77
N ASN A 92 4.18 13.00 -3.58
CA ASN A 92 5.51 12.54 -3.17
C ASN A 92 5.50 11.33 -2.22
N CYS A 93 4.45 10.51 -2.25
CA CYS A 93 4.38 9.29 -1.45
C CYS A 93 5.03 8.11 -2.18
N HIS A 94 5.66 7.22 -1.39
CA HIS A 94 6.16 5.95 -1.88
C HIS A 94 5.54 4.82 -1.05
N ILE A 95 4.85 3.91 -1.73
CA ILE A 95 4.21 2.73 -1.15
C ILE A 95 5.01 1.52 -1.57
N GLY A 96 5.67 0.87 -0.61
CA GLY A 96 6.50 -0.32 -0.83
C GLY A 96 5.69 -1.53 -1.29
N ARG A 97 6.39 -2.57 -1.71
CA ARG A 97 5.80 -3.80 -2.25
C ARG A 97 4.88 -4.49 -1.25
N PHE A 98 3.89 -5.20 -1.79
CA PHE A 98 2.96 -6.03 -1.00
C PHE A 98 2.15 -5.26 0.04
N CYS A 99 2.06 -3.95 -0.05
CA CYS A 99 1.20 -3.18 0.82
C CYS A 99 -0.28 -3.46 0.53
N HIS A 100 -1.08 -3.50 1.62
CA HIS A 100 -2.52 -3.67 1.55
C HIS A 100 -3.21 -2.46 2.17
N ILE A 101 -3.93 -1.68 1.36
CA ILE A 101 -4.67 -0.50 1.80
C ILE A 101 -6.14 -0.71 1.43
N THR A 102 -7.03 -0.79 2.43
CA THR A 102 -8.46 -1.02 2.21
C THR A 102 -9.31 -0.07 3.03
N ALA A 103 -10.19 0.68 2.37
CA ALA A 103 -11.00 1.72 2.97
C ALA A 103 -12.49 1.48 2.76
N LEU A 104 -13.24 1.36 3.85
CA LEU A 104 -14.71 1.40 3.85
C LEU A 104 -15.22 2.85 4.02
N LYS A 105 -14.49 3.68 4.76
CA LYS A 105 -14.78 5.11 4.93
C LYS A 105 -13.76 5.96 4.19
N ARG A 106 -12.65 6.26 4.82
CA ARG A 106 -11.60 7.08 4.19
C ARG A 106 -10.25 6.78 4.79
N ILE A 107 -9.25 6.58 3.92
CA ILE A 107 -7.85 6.56 4.28
C ILE A 107 -7.15 7.71 3.57
N THR A 108 -6.50 8.58 4.33
CA THR A 108 -5.71 9.69 3.80
C THR A 108 -4.24 9.53 4.17
N LEU A 109 -3.35 9.51 3.17
CA LEU A 109 -1.92 9.64 3.34
C LEU A 109 -1.51 11.07 3.00
N GLY A 110 -0.90 11.77 3.95
CA GLY A 110 -0.33 13.09 3.77
C GLY A 110 0.86 13.08 2.80
N GLU A 111 1.38 14.26 2.49
CA GLU A 111 2.50 14.41 1.56
C GLU A 111 3.80 13.81 2.10
N ASN A 112 4.66 13.35 1.18
CA ASN A 112 6.01 12.85 1.48
C ASN A 112 6.02 11.63 2.42
N CYS A 113 5.00 10.79 2.41
CA CYS A 113 4.98 9.57 3.21
C CYS A 113 5.76 8.44 2.53
N LEU A 114 6.45 7.65 3.36
CA LEU A 114 7.13 6.43 2.94
C LEU A 114 6.56 5.23 3.71
N LEU A 115 6.01 4.27 2.98
CA LEU A 115 5.58 2.98 3.50
C LEU A 115 6.60 1.91 3.10
N GLY A 116 7.10 1.17 4.08
CA GLY A 116 7.89 -0.04 3.87
C GLY A 116 7.08 -1.14 3.19
N GLN A 117 7.70 -2.28 2.97
CA GLN A 117 7.01 -3.43 2.38
C GLN A 117 6.01 -4.06 3.37
N HIS A 118 4.97 -4.72 2.84
CA HIS A 118 3.97 -5.45 3.64
C HIS A 118 3.23 -4.60 4.68
N VAL A 119 3.15 -3.28 4.49
CA VAL A 119 2.34 -2.42 5.37
C VAL A 119 0.86 -2.66 5.09
N THR A 120 0.08 -2.84 6.15
CA THR A 120 -1.38 -2.94 6.08
C THR A 120 -2.03 -1.71 6.70
N ILE A 121 -2.93 -1.07 5.96
CA ILE A 121 -3.75 0.04 6.44
C ILE A 121 -5.21 -0.32 6.17
N THR A 122 -5.99 -0.50 7.23
CA THR A 122 -7.39 -0.92 7.11
C THR A 122 -8.28 -0.19 8.08
N ASP A 123 -9.31 0.48 7.56
CA ASP A 123 -10.31 1.16 8.38
C ASP A 123 -11.57 0.32 8.62
N ASN A 124 -11.51 -0.97 8.38
CA ASN A 124 -12.67 -1.85 8.42
C ASN A 124 -12.39 -3.20 9.10
N SER A 125 -13.47 -3.91 9.44
CA SER A 125 -13.46 -5.25 10.03
C SER A 125 -14.73 -6.02 9.65
N HIS A 126 -14.71 -7.35 9.83
CA HIS A 126 -15.87 -8.21 9.64
C HIS A 126 -16.72 -8.27 10.92
N GLY A 127 -17.70 -7.36 11.01
CA GLY A 127 -18.63 -7.23 12.13
C GLY A 127 -18.07 -6.51 13.35
N ASP A 128 -18.95 -6.23 14.28
CA ASP A 128 -18.65 -5.60 15.58
C ASP A 128 -18.29 -6.65 16.64
N ILE A 129 -17.78 -6.17 17.79
CA ILE A 129 -17.46 -7.02 18.96
C ILE A 129 -18.71 -7.13 19.82
N THR A 130 -19.73 -7.85 19.33
CA THR A 130 -20.94 -8.17 20.06
C THR A 130 -21.13 -9.68 20.08
N PHE A 131 -21.87 -10.20 21.07
CA PHE A 131 -22.16 -11.63 21.15
C PHE A 131 -22.88 -12.14 19.89
N GLU A 132 -23.83 -11.37 19.37
CA GLU A 132 -24.57 -11.70 18.16
C GLU A 132 -23.67 -11.77 16.94
N ALA A 133 -22.83 -10.74 16.73
CA ALA A 133 -21.88 -10.73 15.63
C ALA A 133 -20.88 -11.90 15.76
N MET A 134 -20.38 -12.17 16.97
CA MET A 134 -19.40 -13.26 17.18
C MET A 134 -20.02 -14.65 17.03
N SER A 135 -21.32 -14.79 17.18
CA SER A 135 -22.07 -16.05 16.94
C SER A 135 -22.34 -16.30 15.45
N THR A 136 -22.14 -15.29 14.60
CA THR A 136 -22.30 -15.39 13.13
C THR A 136 -20.97 -15.76 12.47
N PRO A 137 -20.93 -16.65 11.46
CA PRO A 137 -19.72 -16.93 10.70
C PRO A 137 -19.07 -15.65 10.16
N PRO A 138 -17.74 -15.43 10.32
CA PRO A 138 -17.09 -14.17 9.95
C PRO A 138 -17.37 -13.70 8.52
N ILE A 139 -17.42 -14.62 7.57
CA ILE A 139 -17.67 -14.28 6.14
C ILE A 139 -19.08 -13.73 5.88
N GLN A 140 -20.04 -14.02 6.78
CA GLN A 140 -21.43 -13.56 6.68
C GLN A 140 -21.66 -12.26 7.46
N ARG A 141 -20.66 -11.81 8.22
CA ARG A 141 -20.77 -10.55 8.96
C ARG A 141 -20.67 -9.37 8.02
N PRO A 142 -21.43 -8.29 8.24
CA PRO A 142 -21.27 -7.06 7.49
C PRO A 142 -19.85 -6.50 7.68
N ILE A 143 -19.30 -5.87 6.67
CA ILE A 143 -18.08 -5.09 6.84
C ILE A 143 -18.44 -3.79 7.55
N THR A 144 -17.74 -3.49 8.64
CA THR A 144 -18.00 -2.32 9.50
C THR A 144 -16.75 -1.49 9.67
N SER A 145 -16.91 -0.20 10.01
CA SER A 145 -15.80 0.72 10.30
C SER A 145 -16.20 1.66 11.44
N ARG A 146 -15.33 1.80 12.43
CA ARG A 146 -15.49 2.78 13.51
C ARG A 146 -15.12 4.19 13.06
N GLY A 147 -14.18 4.33 12.14
CA GLY A 147 -13.70 5.59 11.64
C GLY A 147 -12.63 5.42 10.57
N GLY A 148 -12.37 6.46 9.79
CA GLY A 148 -11.32 6.49 8.78
C GLY A 148 -9.92 6.57 9.41
N ILE A 149 -8.90 6.59 8.57
CA ILE A 149 -7.49 6.71 8.98
C ILE A 149 -6.90 7.97 8.34
N THR A 150 -6.25 8.78 9.16
CA THR A 150 -5.52 9.95 8.70
C THR A 150 -4.04 9.83 9.07
N ILE A 151 -3.18 9.84 8.07
CA ILE A 151 -1.72 9.86 8.22
C ILE A 151 -1.23 11.22 7.75
N GLY A 152 -0.52 11.93 8.62
CA GLY A 152 0.04 13.25 8.37
C GLY A 152 1.15 13.24 7.32
N LYS A 153 1.82 14.39 7.14
CA LYS A 153 2.94 14.52 6.18
C LYS A 153 4.26 14.02 6.80
N ASN A 154 5.20 13.65 5.90
CA ASN A 154 6.55 13.22 6.29
C ASN A 154 6.54 12.04 7.26
N VAL A 155 5.56 11.15 7.16
CA VAL A 155 5.46 9.95 8.01
C VAL A 155 6.21 8.80 7.35
N TRP A 156 7.02 8.12 8.16
CA TRP A 156 7.66 6.86 7.76
C TRP A 156 7.02 5.69 8.52
N ILE A 157 6.46 4.75 7.76
CA ILE A 157 5.89 3.51 8.29
C ILE A 157 6.81 2.36 7.92
N GLY A 158 7.38 1.71 8.92
CA GLY A 158 8.29 0.56 8.78
C GLY A 158 7.59 -0.68 8.21
N GLU A 159 8.38 -1.61 7.71
CA GLU A 159 7.90 -2.86 7.11
C GLU A 159 7.03 -3.67 8.07
N ASN A 160 6.02 -4.38 7.52
CA ASN A 160 5.08 -5.22 8.27
C ASN A 160 4.28 -4.47 9.37
N ALA A 161 4.24 -3.14 9.33
CA ALA A 161 3.39 -2.39 10.26
C ALA A 161 1.92 -2.49 9.84
N VAL A 162 1.03 -2.46 10.84
CA VAL A 162 -0.42 -2.50 10.66
C VAL A 162 -1.04 -1.27 11.30
N ILE A 163 -1.83 -0.51 10.52
CA ILE A 163 -2.60 0.63 11.00
C ILE A 163 -4.08 0.25 10.97
N LEU A 164 -4.71 0.28 12.13
CA LEU A 164 -6.11 -0.12 12.30
C LEU A 164 -7.05 1.09 12.18
N GLN A 165 -8.34 0.79 12.17
CA GLN A 165 -9.43 1.76 11.98
C GLN A 165 -9.49 2.86 13.07
N ASP A 166 -9.96 4.05 12.67
CA ASP A 166 -10.20 5.19 13.56
C ASP A 166 -8.91 5.73 14.20
N ILE A 167 -7.86 5.90 13.38
CA ILE A 167 -6.52 6.31 13.83
C ILE A 167 -6.07 7.56 13.11
N THR A 168 -5.50 8.48 13.88
CA THR A 168 -4.74 9.63 13.37
C THR A 168 -3.26 9.47 13.75
N ILE A 169 -2.37 9.50 12.74
CA ILE A 169 -0.92 9.60 12.90
C ILE A 169 -0.51 11.02 12.51
N GLY A 170 0.05 11.76 13.45
CA GLY A 170 0.48 13.14 13.23
C GLY A 170 1.66 13.27 12.27
N ASP A 171 1.96 14.50 11.86
CA ASP A 171 3.06 14.81 10.95
C ASP A 171 4.42 14.37 11.53
N GLY A 172 5.34 13.96 10.65
CA GLY A 172 6.73 13.66 11.01
C GLY A 172 6.92 12.43 11.90
N CYS A 173 5.93 11.56 12.00
CA CYS A 173 6.01 10.34 12.81
C CYS A 173 6.83 9.24 12.13
N ILE A 174 7.43 8.39 12.98
CA ILE A 174 8.06 7.13 12.57
C ILE A 174 7.33 5.99 13.28
N ILE A 175 6.77 5.08 12.50
CA ILE A 175 6.19 3.82 12.97
C ILE A 175 7.20 2.72 12.72
N GLY A 176 7.67 2.07 13.78
CA GLY A 176 8.68 1.01 13.67
C GLY A 176 8.14 -0.23 12.94
N ALA A 177 9.06 -1.00 12.34
CA ALA A 177 8.69 -2.23 11.64
C ALA A 177 7.95 -3.22 12.57
N GLY A 178 6.97 -3.95 12.03
CA GLY A 178 6.16 -4.92 12.77
C GLY A 178 5.22 -4.32 13.83
N SER A 179 5.05 -3.00 13.87
CA SER A 179 4.19 -2.32 14.85
C SER A 179 2.73 -2.41 14.47
N ILE A 180 1.86 -2.55 15.48
CA ILE A 180 0.40 -2.51 15.29
C ILE A 180 -0.17 -1.27 15.98
N VAL A 181 -0.55 -0.28 15.17
CA VAL A 181 -1.09 1.00 15.65
C VAL A 181 -2.59 0.84 15.92
N THR A 182 -2.96 0.98 17.19
CA THR A 182 -4.33 0.81 17.70
C THR A 182 -4.87 2.07 18.37
N LYS A 183 -4.07 3.14 18.42
CA LYS A 183 -4.40 4.46 19.00
C LYS A 183 -3.69 5.53 18.22
N ASP A 184 -4.18 6.75 18.34
CA ASP A 184 -3.58 7.93 17.73
C ASP A 184 -2.11 8.11 18.16
N ILE A 185 -1.30 8.57 17.22
CA ILE A 185 0.11 8.89 17.45
C ILE A 185 0.30 10.40 17.26
N PRO A 186 0.73 11.13 18.31
CA PRO A 186 0.96 12.58 18.21
C PRO A 186 2.11 12.87 17.23
N ALA A 187 2.08 14.06 16.63
CA ALA A 187 3.10 14.48 15.67
C ALA A 187 4.52 14.39 16.23
N TYR A 188 5.49 14.19 15.35
CA TYR A 188 6.92 14.10 15.64
C TYR A 188 7.28 13.01 16.65
N SER A 189 6.55 11.91 16.64
CA SER A 189 6.73 10.78 17.55
C SER A 189 7.34 9.58 16.85
N VAL A 190 8.08 8.78 17.61
CA VAL A 190 8.48 7.43 17.24
C VAL A 190 7.63 6.44 18.04
N ALA A 191 6.88 5.59 17.35
CA ALA A 191 6.03 4.58 17.97
C ALA A 191 6.41 3.19 17.49
N VAL A 192 6.50 2.22 18.41
CA VAL A 192 6.92 0.84 18.11
C VAL A 192 6.13 -0.16 18.93
N GLY A 193 6.06 -1.40 18.47
CA GLY A 193 5.54 -2.56 19.21
C GLY A 193 4.12 -2.97 18.82
N ASN A 194 3.64 -4.02 19.49
CA ASN A 194 2.28 -4.57 19.35
C ASN A 194 1.64 -4.74 20.74
N PRO A 195 0.67 -3.89 21.10
CA PRO A 195 0.26 -2.68 20.40
C PRO A 195 1.34 -1.58 20.44
N ALA A 196 1.39 -0.74 19.40
CA ALA A 196 2.36 0.34 19.29
C ALA A 196 2.26 1.34 20.45
N ARG A 197 3.42 1.78 20.94
CA ARG A 197 3.54 2.81 21.98
C ARG A 197 4.56 3.86 21.54
N VAL A 198 4.28 5.11 21.84
CA VAL A 198 5.23 6.21 21.67
C VAL A 198 6.40 5.99 22.63
N ILE A 199 7.59 5.84 22.06
CA ILE A 199 8.86 5.67 22.83
C ILE A 199 9.69 6.96 22.82
N LYS A 200 9.40 7.87 21.91
CA LYS A 200 10.05 9.17 21.80
C LYS A 200 9.10 10.16 21.14
N GLN A 201 9.05 11.37 21.63
CA GLN A 201 8.39 12.51 20.99
C GLN A 201 9.36 13.68 20.96
N LEU A 202 9.45 14.36 19.81
CA LEU A 202 10.27 15.55 19.65
C LEU A 202 9.39 16.78 19.83
N GLU A 203 9.84 17.71 20.65
CA GLU A 203 9.24 19.04 20.76
C GLU A 203 9.84 19.94 19.68
N ASN A 204 9.01 20.74 19.00
CA ASN A 204 9.50 21.83 18.17
C ASN A 204 10.14 22.87 19.10
N LYS A 205 11.47 22.97 19.04
CA LYS A 205 12.21 24.04 19.72
C LYS A 205 12.12 25.35 18.94
#